data_dbead98fdba8e4cc12f996c5e34630fd
#
_entry.id   dbead98fdba8e4cc12f996c5e34630fd
#
_cell.length_a   1.000
_cell.length_b   1.000
_cell.length_c   1.000
_cell.angle_alpha   90.00
_cell.angle_beta   90.00
_cell.angle_gamma   90.00
#
_symmetry.space_group_name_H-M   'P 1'
#
loop_
_entity.id
_entity.type
_entity.pdbx_description
1 polymer ?
#
loop_
_entity_poly.entity_id
_entity_poly.type
_entity_poly.pdbx_seq_one_letter_code
_entity_poly.pdbx_strand_id
1 'polypeptide(L)'
;YSFVQDYYIGVKDDQITITAVVDDATDPNVALDFADTLVRQLNLYAQMQDSSIDSASKDFYGGLYKRYSALVGIAPASKQDDPDSWFVYDGIVGGKVMLKLNKAYR
;
A
#
# COMPACT_ATOMS: atom_id res chain seq x y z
N TYR A 1 3.83 -11.65 8.29
CA TYR A 1 4.90 -11.79 7.28
C TYR A 1 6.26 -11.64 7.95
N SER A 2 7.12 -12.63 7.85
CA SER A 2 8.43 -12.63 8.53
C SER A 2 9.41 -11.60 7.99
N PHE A 3 9.22 -11.14 6.75
CA PHE A 3 10.10 -10.14 6.13
C PHE A 3 9.76 -8.69 6.52
N VAL A 4 8.64 -8.48 7.18
CA VAL A 4 8.21 -7.12 7.59
C VAL A 4 8.85 -6.77 8.91
N GLN A 5 9.61 -5.66 8.96
CA GLN A 5 10.28 -5.17 10.16
C GLN A 5 9.46 -4.13 10.90
N ASP A 6 8.72 -3.30 10.16
CA ASP A 6 7.91 -2.22 10.73
C ASP A 6 6.86 -1.80 9.72
N TYR A 7 5.80 -1.13 10.20
CA TYR A 7 4.79 -0.57 9.31
C TYR A 7 4.11 0.62 9.96
N TYR A 8 3.52 1.47 9.12
CA TYR A 8 2.78 2.64 9.55
C TYR A 8 1.53 2.81 8.68
N ILE A 9 0.40 3.01 9.30
CA ILE A 9 -0.86 3.37 8.64
C ILE A 9 -1.41 4.59 9.36
N GLY A 10 -1.59 5.68 8.63
CA GLY A 10 -2.10 6.91 9.19
C GLY A 10 -3.05 7.62 8.25
N VAL A 11 -3.89 8.47 8.80
CA VAL A 11 -4.83 9.30 8.04
C VAL A 11 -4.62 10.73 8.46
N LYS A 12 -4.44 11.61 7.48
CA LYS A 12 -4.38 13.04 7.70
C LYS A 12 -5.15 13.74 6.60
N ASP A 13 -6.12 14.55 6.99
CA ASP A 13 -7.06 15.17 6.04
C ASP A 13 -7.74 14.07 5.21
N ASP A 14 -7.66 14.14 3.88
CA ASP A 14 -8.28 13.17 3.00
C ASP A 14 -7.27 12.17 2.42
N GLN A 15 -6.12 12.00 3.08
CA GLN A 15 -5.08 11.09 2.61
C GLN A 15 -4.75 10.02 3.63
N ILE A 16 -4.70 8.77 3.15
CA ILE A 16 -4.21 7.62 3.91
C ILE A 16 -2.77 7.38 3.50
N THR A 17 -1.89 7.17 4.48
CA THR A 17 -0.50 6.79 4.24
C THR A 17 -0.31 5.37 4.75
N ILE A 18 0.15 4.49 3.87
CA ILE A 18 0.43 3.08 4.18
C ILE A 18 1.89 2.83 3.82
N THR A 19 2.74 2.64 4.83
CA THR A 19 4.15 2.36 4.59
C THR A 19 4.59 1.15 5.40
N ALA A 20 5.55 0.41 4.87
CA ALA A 20 6.17 -0.69 5.57
C ALA A 20 7.66 -0.73 5.27
N VAL A 21 8.43 -1.22 6.24
CA VAL A 21 9.86 -1.48 6.11
C VAL A 21 10.04 -2.98 6.09
N VAL A 22 10.74 -3.48 5.09
CA VAL A 22 10.94 -4.92 4.89
C VAL A 22 12.43 -5.24 4.77
N ASP A 23 12.78 -6.50 4.91
CA ASP A 23 14.17 -6.94 4.75
C ASP A 23 14.70 -6.55 3.38
N ASP A 24 15.98 -6.15 3.31
CA ASP A 24 16.64 -5.79 2.06
C ASP A 24 16.60 -6.92 1.04
N ALA A 25 16.64 -8.15 1.50
CA ALA A 25 16.63 -9.35 0.64
C ALA A 25 15.23 -9.73 0.14
N THR A 26 14.19 -8.98 0.50
CA THR A 26 12.84 -9.26 0.03
C THR A 26 12.77 -9.21 -1.49
N ASP A 27 12.15 -10.22 -2.11
CA ASP A 27 11.90 -10.20 -3.54
C ASP A 27 10.99 -9.02 -3.87
N PRO A 28 11.35 -8.16 -4.86
CA PRO A 28 10.52 -7.02 -5.22
C PRO A 28 9.07 -7.37 -5.56
N ASN A 29 8.84 -8.50 -6.22
CA ASN A 29 7.47 -8.92 -6.54
C ASN A 29 6.68 -9.33 -5.30
N VAL A 30 7.34 -9.89 -4.30
CA VAL A 30 6.72 -10.20 -3.00
C VAL A 30 6.35 -8.91 -2.27
N ALA A 31 7.22 -7.90 -2.34
CA ALA A 31 6.94 -6.59 -1.76
C ALA A 31 5.72 -5.94 -2.41
N LEU A 32 5.60 -6.05 -3.73
CA LEU A 32 4.44 -5.51 -4.46
C LEU A 32 3.15 -6.23 -4.08
N ASP A 33 3.17 -7.56 -4.00
CA ASP A 33 2.01 -8.36 -3.57
C ASP A 33 1.61 -8.01 -2.13
N PHE A 34 2.58 -7.77 -1.27
CA PHE A 34 2.33 -7.34 0.10
C PHE A 34 1.63 -5.98 0.14
N ALA A 35 2.09 -5.02 -0.67
CA ALA A 35 1.46 -3.71 -0.77
C ALA A 35 0.00 -3.82 -1.23
N ASP A 36 -0.26 -4.59 -2.27
CA ASP A 36 -1.60 -4.84 -2.78
C ASP A 36 -2.51 -5.45 -1.70
N THR A 37 -1.98 -6.42 -0.96
CA THR A 37 -2.72 -7.07 0.13
C THR A 37 -3.06 -6.08 1.25
N LEU A 38 -2.12 -5.24 1.66
CA LEU A 38 -2.36 -4.24 2.70
C LEU A 38 -3.49 -3.27 2.30
N VAL A 39 -3.45 -2.80 1.06
CA VAL A 39 -4.44 -1.86 0.56
C VAL A 39 -5.84 -2.50 0.58
N ARG A 40 -5.96 -3.73 0.12
CA ARG A 40 -7.23 -4.46 0.09
C ARG A 40 -7.74 -4.80 1.50
N GLN A 41 -6.87 -5.20 2.40
CA GLN A 41 -7.23 -5.51 3.78
C GLN A 41 -7.75 -4.29 4.52
N LEU A 42 -7.13 -3.12 4.30
CA LEU A 42 -7.59 -1.89 4.95
C LEU A 42 -9.03 -1.56 4.53
N ASN A 43 -9.36 -1.73 3.25
CA ASN A 43 -10.73 -1.55 2.76
C ASN A 43 -11.70 -2.55 3.44
N LEU A 44 -11.27 -3.79 3.61
CA LEU A 44 -12.08 -4.80 4.28
C LEU A 44 -12.39 -4.42 5.73
N TYR A 45 -11.39 -3.95 6.47
CA TYR A 45 -11.61 -3.45 7.84
C TYR A 45 -12.57 -2.26 7.86
N ALA A 46 -12.44 -1.35 6.90
CA ALA A 46 -13.34 -0.21 6.78
C ALA A 46 -14.78 -0.66 6.51
N GLN A 47 -14.99 -1.69 5.69
CA GLN A 47 -16.31 -2.27 5.44
C GLN A 47 -16.93 -2.87 6.71
N MET A 48 -16.11 -3.42 7.60
CA MET A 48 -16.58 -3.96 8.87
C MET A 48 -17.13 -2.86 9.80
N GLN A 49 -16.68 -1.63 9.63
CA GLN A 49 -17.15 -0.47 10.41
C GLN A 49 -18.28 0.27 9.69
N ASP A 50 -18.32 0.21 8.37
CA ASP A 50 -19.30 0.93 7.55
C ASP A 50 -19.63 0.07 6.31
N SER A 51 -20.77 -0.60 6.36
CA SER A 51 -21.20 -1.51 5.29
C SER A 51 -21.53 -0.80 3.97
N SER A 52 -21.61 0.53 3.96
CA SER A 52 -21.83 1.28 2.72
C SER A 52 -20.56 1.41 1.86
N ILE A 53 -19.40 1.00 2.39
CA ILE A 53 -18.15 0.99 1.64
C ILE A 53 -18.15 -0.18 0.66
N ASP A 54 -17.92 0.10 -0.62
CA ASP A 54 -17.90 -0.92 -1.66
C ASP A 54 -16.75 -1.89 -1.48
N SER A 55 -16.98 -3.14 -1.86
CA SER A 55 -15.96 -4.19 -1.82
C SER A 55 -14.89 -3.97 -2.88
N ALA A 56 -13.68 -4.44 -2.60
CA ALA A 56 -12.61 -4.50 -3.58
C ALA A 56 -12.94 -5.51 -4.69
N SER A 57 -12.36 -5.31 -5.85
CA SER A 57 -12.43 -6.22 -6.98
C SER A 57 -11.08 -6.30 -7.67
N LYS A 58 -10.98 -7.02 -8.77
CA LYS A 58 -9.72 -7.18 -9.50
C LYS A 58 -9.08 -5.82 -9.85
N ASP A 59 -9.88 -4.87 -10.32
CA ASP A 59 -9.40 -3.58 -10.81
C ASP A 59 -9.74 -2.42 -9.87
N PHE A 60 -10.20 -2.71 -8.67
CA PHE A 60 -10.67 -1.71 -7.72
C PHE A 60 -10.29 -2.09 -6.28
N TYR A 61 -9.62 -1.21 -5.59
CA TYR A 61 -9.16 -1.45 -4.21
C TYR A 61 -10.25 -1.31 -3.15
N GLY A 62 -11.42 -0.79 -3.52
CA GLY A 62 -12.55 -0.68 -2.62
C GLY A 62 -12.99 0.76 -2.36
N GLY A 63 -14.18 0.90 -1.80
CA GLY A 63 -14.85 2.19 -1.62
C GLY A 63 -14.16 3.13 -0.63
N LEU A 64 -13.33 2.61 0.28
CA LEU A 64 -12.51 3.45 1.15
C LEU A 64 -11.69 4.44 0.33
N TYR A 65 -11.14 3.99 -0.78
CA TYR A 65 -10.25 4.78 -1.63
C TYR A 65 -10.98 5.70 -2.61
N LYS A 66 -12.31 5.70 -2.60
CA LYS A 66 -13.12 6.76 -3.20
C LYS A 66 -13.24 7.96 -2.28
N ARG A 67 -13.19 7.72 -0.96
CA ARG A 67 -13.30 8.75 0.07
C ARG A 67 -11.95 9.38 0.40
N TYR A 68 -10.86 8.62 0.24
CA TYR A 68 -9.50 9.02 0.59
C TYR A 68 -8.56 8.66 -0.55
N SER A 69 -7.66 9.57 -0.89
CA SER A 69 -6.48 9.17 -1.67
C SER A 69 -5.53 8.42 -0.74
N ALA A 70 -4.61 7.65 -1.31
CA ALA A 70 -3.64 6.91 -0.51
C ALA A 70 -2.25 7.04 -1.10
N LEU A 71 -1.25 7.05 -0.21
CA LEU A 71 0.16 6.92 -0.57
C LEU A 71 0.64 5.60 0.00
N VAL A 72 1.19 4.74 -0.85
CA VAL A 72 1.66 3.41 -0.46
C VAL A 72 3.15 3.30 -0.72
N GLY A 73 3.90 2.92 0.31
CA GLY A 73 5.35 2.77 0.20
C GLY A 73 5.83 1.51 0.91
N ILE A 74 6.69 0.75 0.24
CA ILE A 74 7.36 -0.42 0.81
C ILE A 74 8.87 -0.20 0.64
N ALA A 75 9.58 -0.03 1.74
CA ALA A 75 10.99 0.36 1.76
C ALA A 75 11.87 -0.79 2.20
N PRO A 76 13.02 -1.02 1.51
CA PRO A 76 14.07 -1.87 2.07
C PRO A 76 14.64 -1.20 3.33
N ALA A 77 14.96 -1.97 4.35
CA ALA A 77 15.40 -1.45 5.65
C ALA A 77 16.59 -0.50 5.57
N SER A 78 17.54 -0.76 4.67
CA SER A 78 18.74 0.05 4.51
C SER A 78 18.52 1.33 3.69
N LYS A 79 17.34 1.52 3.10
CA LYS A 79 17.07 2.61 2.15
C LYS A 79 15.82 3.41 2.48
N GLN A 80 15.45 3.47 3.74
CA GLN A 80 14.25 4.17 4.18
C GLN A 80 14.24 5.66 3.84
N ASP A 81 15.43 6.28 3.78
CA ASP A 81 15.58 7.71 3.52
C ASP A 81 15.65 8.06 2.03
N ASP A 82 15.56 7.07 1.16
CA ASP A 82 15.66 7.26 -0.29
C ASP A 82 14.47 6.62 -1.01
N PRO A 83 13.35 7.34 -1.16
CA PRO A 83 12.14 6.78 -1.79
C PRO A 83 12.34 6.27 -3.22
N ASP A 84 13.32 6.79 -3.96
CA ASP A 84 13.64 6.30 -5.29
C ASP A 84 14.18 4.87 -5.28
N SER A 85 14.66 4.42 -4.13
CA SER A 85 15.16 3.05 -3.93
C SER A 85 14.15 2.12 -3.25
N TRP A 86 12.96 2.60 -2.93
CA TRP A 86 11.91 1.75 -2.36
C TRP A 86 11.37 0.78 -3.40
N PHE A 87 10.92 -0.39 -2.93
CA PHE A 87 10.29 -1.38 -3.82
C PHE A 87 9.01 -0.84 -4.44
N VAL A 88 8.17 -0.18 -3.64
CA VAL A 88 6.92 0.44 -4.07
C VAL A 88 6.84 1.84 -3.48
N TYR A 89 6.44 2.80 -4.29
CA TYR A 89 6.17 4.16 -3.83
C TYR A 89 5.18 4.80 -4.80
N ASP A 90 3.90 4.59 -4.54
CA ASP A 90 2.82 4.98 -5.46
C ASP A 90 1.64 5.57 -4.73
N GLY A 91 0.87 6.38 -5.45
CA GLY A 91 -0.41 6.89 -4.99
C GLY A 91 -1.58 6.08 -5.52
N ILE A 92 -2.69 6.10 -4.80
CA ILE A 92 -3.97 5.53 -5.22
C ILE A 92 -5.00 6.65 -5.24
N VAL A 93 -5.67 6.82 -6.38
CA VAL A 93 -6.73 7.81 -6.54
C VAL A 93 -7.98 7.11 -7.07
N GLY A 94 -9.11 7.34 -6.42
CA GLY A 94 -10.39 6.75 -6.83
C GLY A 94 -10.46 5.23 -6.67
N GLY A 95 -9.53 4.63 -5.94
CA GLY A 95 -9.50 3.18 -5.72
C GLY A 95 -8.98 2.37 -6.90
N LYS A 96 -8.46 3.01 -7.94
CA LYS A 96 -7.97 2.30 -9.11
C LYS A 96 -6.74 1.47 -8.77
N VAL A 97 -6.73 0.21 -9.21
CA VAL A 97 -5.57 -0.67 -9.04
C VAL A 97 -4.46 -0.21 -9.98
N MET A 98 -3.40 0.34 -9.40
CA MET A 98 -2.31 0.94 -10.15
C MET A 98 -0.93 0.79 -9.48
N LEU A 99 -0.85 0.03 -8.39
CA LEU A 99 0.43 -0.19 -7.73
C LEU A 99 1.37 -0.97 -8.64
N LYS A 100 2.61 -0.54 -8.70
CA LYS A 100 3.65 -1.15 -9.52
C LYS A 100 5.00 -1.02 -8.81
N LEU A 101 5.93 -1.86 -9.20
CA LEU A 101 7.30 -1.74 -8.72
C LEU A 101 7.88 -0.39 -9.10
N ASN A 102 8.67 0.17 -8.20
CA ASN A 102 9.41 1.37 -8.48
C ASN A 102 10.38 1.14 -9.64
N LYS A 103 10.73 2.20 -10.34
CA LYS A 103 11.50 2.16 -11.59
C LYS A 103 12.79 1.34 -11.47
N ALA A 104 13.45 1.39 -10.32
CA ALA A 104 14.71 0.68 -10.10
C ALA A 104 14.55 -0.86 -10.15
N TYR A 105 13.32 -1.37 -10.04
CA TYR A 105 13.04 -2.81 -9.94
C TYR A 105 12.22 -3.35 -11.12
N ARG A 106 11.99 -2.57 -12.14
CA ARG A 106 11.23 -2.98 -13.33
C ARG A 106 12.10 -3.60 -14.41
#